data_1f671a2fbfcf8a3186150d54fdd80ce1
#
_entry.id   1f671a2fbfcf8a3186150d54fdd80ce1
#
_cell.length_a   1.000
_cell.length_b   1.000
_cell.length_c   1.000
_cell.angle_alpha   90.00
_cell.angle_beta   90.00
_cell.angle_gamma   90.00
#
_symmetry.space_group_name_H-M   'P 1'
#
loop_
_entity.id
_entity.type
_entity.pdbx_description
1 polymer ?
#
loop_
_entity_poly.entity_id
_entity_poly.type
_entity_poly.pdbx_seq_one_letter_code
_entity_poly.pdbx_strand_id
1 'polypeptide(L)'
;MSHYFENDNNIKSNERIIYVKVNDIELKFIADNGVFSKKGLDFGTRTLLENVNIINSNCSILDFGCGYGPIGIYLSKKFNINVDMIDINKRAINLTLKNAELNKVNVNAFESNIYSNVSKKYDYIVTNPPIRVGKKILYQILFEAKQHLNKNGELWLVINKNQGAKSLLVDLKKEYNAFVVNKNKGFYIIRAINN
;
A
#
# COMPACT_ATOMS: atom_id res chain seq x y z
N MET A 1 -7.03 22.16 5.46
CA MET A 1 -6.09 21.08 5.09
C MET A 1 -6.90 20.05 4.34
N SER A 2 -6.56 19.76 3.09
CA SER A 2 -7.32 18.77 2.31
C SER A 2 -7.08 17.37 2.92
N HIS A 3 -8.15 16.71 3.31
CA HIS A 3 -8.13 15.35 3.83
C HIS A 3 -8.01 14.38 2.66
N TYR A 4 -6.83 13.81 2.41
CA TYR A 4 -6.58 12.79 1.39
C TYR A 4 -7.44 11.53 1.55
N PHE A 5 -8.06 11.39 2.71
CA PHE A 5 -8.83 10.22 3.14
C PHE A 5 -10.34 10.45 3.02
N GLU A 6 -10.76 11.55 2.38
CA GLU A 6 -12.17 11.88 2.12
C GLU A 6 -12.33 12.19 0.63
N ASN A 7 -13.49 11.87 0.08
CA ASN A 7 -13.85 12.23 -1.29
C ASN A 7 -14.15 13.73 -1.37
N ASP A 8 -13.11 14.58 -1.38
CA ASP A 8 -13.27 16.02 -1.55
C ASP A 8 -13.30 16.38 -3.04
N ASN A 9 -14.52 16.59 -3.56
CA ASN A 9 -14.78 16.95 -4.95
C ASN A 9 -14.33 18.38 -5.30
N ASN A 10 -13.93 19.21 -4.32
CA ASN A 10 -13.58 20.61 -4.55
C ASN A 10 -12.10 20.82 -4.91
N ILE A 11 -11.27 19.78 -4.83
CA ILE A 11 -9.86 19.86 -5.19
C ILE A 11 -9.71 19.91 -6.71
N LYS A 12 -9.27 21.05 -7.25
CA LYS A 12 -8.96 21.19 -8.68
C LYS A 12 -7.89 20.17 -9.09
N SER A 13 -8.19 19.42 -10.15
CA SER A 13 -7.24 18.50 -10.76
C SER A 13 -6.02 19.25 -11.32
N ASN A 14 -4.85 18.68 -11.16
CA ASN A 14 -3.60 19.08 -11.78
C ASN A 14 -2.76 17.83 -12.01
N GLU A 15 -3.18 17.05 -13.01
CA GLU A 15 -2.48 15.82 -13.39
C GLU A 15 -1.08 16.16 -13.91
N ARG A 16 -0.09 15.37 -13.46
CA ARG A 16 1.29 15.46 -13.91
C ARG A 16 1.88 14.07 -14.03
N ILE A 17 2.78 13.90 -14.98
CA ILE A 17 3.48 12.65 -15.18
C ILE A 17 4.73 12.63 -14.31
N ILE A 18 4.93 11.54 -13.59
CA ILE A 18 6.14 11.23 -12.84
C ILE A 18 6.75 9.93 -13.32
N TYR A 19 8.07 9.90 -13.43
CA TYR A 19 8.84 8.71 -13.77
C TYR A 19 9.51 8.17 -12.51
N VAL A 20 9.37 6.89 -12.29
CA VAL A 20 9.87 6.21 -11.09
C VAL A 20 10.66 4.99 -11.52
N LYS A 21 11.86 4.81 -10.94
CA LYS A 21 12.63 3.59 -11.06
C LYS A 21 12.84 3.00 -9.66
N VAL A 22 12.44 1.75 -9.46
CA VAL A 22 12.66 0.97 -8.24
C VAL A 22 13.33 -0.33 -8.64
N ASN A 23 14.52 -0.59 -8.11
CA ASN A 23 15.40 -1.64 -8.63
C ASN A 23 15.55 -1.49 -10.16
N ASP A 24 15.31 -2.55 -10.93
CA ASP A 24 15.39 -2.53 -12.40
C ASP A 24 14.03 -2.26 -13.08
N ILE A 25 12.98 -1.93 -12.31
CA ILE A 25 11.62 -1.68 -12.82
C ILE A 25 11.41 -0.18 -13.03
N GLU A 26 11.16 0.20 -14.26
CA GLU A 26 10.77 1.56 -14.65
C GLU A 26 9.24 1.66 -14.78
N LEU A 27 8.69 2.70 -14.15
CA LEU A 27 7.27 2.97 -14.07
C LEU A 27 6.99 4.43 -14.41
N LYS A 28 5.80 4.66 -14.95
CA LYS A 28 5.30 5.98 -15.28
C LYS A 28 3.94 6.16 -14.63
N PHE A 29 3.76 7.24 -13.86
CA PHE A 29 2.52 7.50 -13.17
C PHE A 29 1.97 8.87 -13.50
N ILE A 30 0.65 8.95 -13.57
CA ILE A 30 -0.11 10.19 -13.45
C ILE A 30 -0.37 10.39 -11.96
N ALA A 31 0.09 11.51 -11.40
CA ALA A 31 -0.21 11.95 -10.04
C ALA A 31 -1.07 13.21 -10.09
N ASP A 32 -1.93 13.41 -9.09
CA ASP A 32 -2.85 14.54 -9.04
C ASP A 32 -2.91 15.18 -7.64
N ASN A 33 -3.52 16.36 -7.53
CA ASN A 33 -3.61 17.12 -6.30
C ASN A 33 -4.41 16.45 -5.18
N GLY A 34 -5.33 15.55 -5.49
CA GLY A 34 -6.18 14.82 -4.56
C GLY A 34 -5.58 13.52 -4.02
N VAL A 35 -4.31 13.20 -4.32
CA VAL A 35 -3.68 11.93 -3.90
C VAL A 35 -2.36 12.16 -3.18
N PHE A 36 -1.92 11.15 -2.42
CA PHE A 36 -0.67 11.17 -1.68
C PHE A 36 0.55 11.23 -2.63
N SER A 37 1.65 11.88 -2.17
CA SER A 37 2.96 11.94 -2.84
C SER A 37 2.97 12.60 -4.23
N LYS A 38 2.57 13.86 -4.29
CA LYS A 38 2.43 14.66 -5.52
C LYS A 38 3.73 14.87 -6.33
N LYS A 39 4.91 14.72 -5.71
CA LYS A 39 6.21 15.07 -6.33
C LYS A 39 7.02 13.86 -6.81
N GLY A 40 6.49 12.66 -6.65
CA GLY A 40 7.19 11.41 -6.96
C GLY A 40 6.88 10.32 -5.95
N LEU A 41 7.52 9.17 -6.07
CA LEU A 41 7.40 8.09 -5.10
C LEU A 41 8.02 8.54 -3.77
N ASP A 42 7.24 8.52 -2.68
CA ASP A 42 7.76 8.85 -1.36
C ASP A 42 8.80 7.83 -0.89
N PHE A 43 9.69 8.29 0.01
CA PHE A 43 10.82 7.49 0.44
C PHE A 43 10.40 6.22 1.19
N GLY A 44 9.31 6.26 1.97
CA GLY A 44 8.79 5.10 2.69
C GLY A 44 8.30 4.02 1.73
N THR A 45 7.46 4.39 0.76
CA THR A 45 6.98 3.47 -0.29
C THR A 45 8.14 2.90 -1.09
N ARG A 46 9.11 3.72 -1.50
CA ARG A 46 10.32 3.23 -2.18
C ARG A 46 11.05 2.17 -1.35
N THR A 47 11.31 2.47 -0.08
CA THR A 47 12.01 1.53 0.83
C THR A 47 11.20 0.24 1.02
N LEU A 48 9.87 0.31 1.09
CA LEU A 48 9.02 -0.88 1.15
C LEU A 48 9.20 -1.74 -0.11
N LEU A 49 9.08 -1.15 -1.29
CA LEU A 49 9.19 -1.86 -2.57
C LEU A 49 10.57 -2.48 -2.82
N GLU A 50 11.62 -1.85 -2.33
CA GLU A 50 13.00 -2.37 -2.41
C GLU A 50 13.23 -3.60 -1.51
N ASN A 51 12.38 -3.79 -0.49
CA ASN A 51 12.53 -4.84 0.53
C ASN A 51 11.42 -5.90 0.52
N VAL A 52 10.26 -5.61 -0.08
CA VAL A 52 9.18 -6.59 -0.18
C VAL A 52 9.63 -7.75 -1.06
N ASN A 53 9.49 -8.98 -0.53
CA ASN A 53 9.86 -10.21 -1.21
C ASN A 53 8.63 -11.12 -1.33
N ILE A 54 8.20 -11.36 -2.56
CA ILE A 54 7.13 -12.28 -2.91
C ILE A 54 7.78 -13.54 -3.45
N ILE A 55 7.60 -14.65 -2.75
CA ILE A 55 8.31 -15.90 -3.07
C ILE A 55 7.57 -16.73 -4.11
N ASN A 56 6.23 -16.60 -4.17
CA ASN A 56 5.40 -17.40 -5.06
C ASN A 56 4.72 -16.51 -6.11
N SER A 57 4.95 -16.79 -7.38
CA SER A 57 4.31 -16.07 -8.50
C SER A 57 2.81 -16.41 -8.66
N ASN A 58 2.33 -17.46 -8.04
CA ASN A 58 0.92 -17.86 -8.07
C ASN A 58 0.21 -17.50 -6.76
N CYS A 59 0.44 -16.29 -6.25
CA CYS A 59 -0.09 -15.77 -4.99
C CYS A 59 -1.13 -14.68 -5.22
N SER A 60 -1.97 -14.49 -4.21
CA SER A 60 -2.93 -13.39 -4.13
C SER A 60 -2.36 -12.22 -3.32
N ILE A 61 -2.44 -11.01 -3.88
CA ILE A 61 -1.90 -9.80 -3.25
C ILE A 61 -2.99 -8.73 -3.16
N LEU A 62 -3.03 -8.06 -2.01
CA LEU A 62 -3.81 -6.84 -1.78
C LEU A 62 -2.87 -5.66 -1.50
N ASP A 63 -2.96 -4.60 -2.28
CA ASP A 63 -2.41 -3.28 -1.98
C ASP A 63 -3.47 -2.48 -1.22
N PHE A 64 -3.25 -2.28 0.08
CA PHE A 64 -4.19 -1.57 0.95
C PHE A 64 -3.84 -0.07 1.02
N GLY A 65 -4.82 0.78 0.69
CA GLY A 65 -4.60 2.23 0.61
C GLY A 65 -3.74 2.61 -0.60
N CYS A 66 -4.14 2.13 -1.77
CA CYS A 66 -3.29 2.10 -2.96
C CYS A 66 -2.93 3.51 -3.51
N GLY A 67 -3.71 4.54 -3.16
CA GLY A 67 -3.49 5.90 -3.68
C GLY A 67 -3.58 5.94 -5.20
N TYR A 68 -2.53 6.41 -5.87
CA TYR A 68 -2.43 6.41 -7.35
C TYR A 68 -1.81 5.13 -7.92
N GLY A 69 -1.59 4.12 -7.09
CA GLY A 69 -1.25 2.76 -7.49
C GLY A 69 0.23 2.35 -7.43
N PRO A 70 1.15 3.07 -6.76
CA PRO A 70 2.58 2.78 -6.88
C PRO A 70 2.98 1.39 -6.39
N ILE A 71 2.37 0.88 -5.31
CA ILE A 71 2.73 -0.41 -4.73
C ILE A 71 2.18 -1.53 -5.61
N GLY A 72 0.87 -1.59 -5.84
CA GLY A 72 0.24 -2.68 -6.56
C GLY A 72 0.70 -2.77 -8.02
N ILE A 73 0.88 -1.63 -8.71
CA ILE A 73 1.38 -1.59 -10.09
C ILE A 73 2.84 -2.08 -10.17
N TYR A 74 3.69 -1.69 -9.22
CA TYR A 74 5.05 -2.21 -9.13
C TYR A 74 5.06 -3.73 -8.94
N LEU A 75 4.28 -4.24 -7.99
CA LEU A 75 4.19 -5.67 -7.68
C LEU A 75 3.65 -6.46 -8.87
N SER A 76 2.59 -5.95 -9.51
CA SER A 76 2.02 -6.56 -10.72
C SER A 76 3.05 -6.65 -11.83
N LYS A 77 3.80 -5.57 -12.08
CA LYS A 77 4.83 -5.53 -13.14
C LYS A 77 6.02 -6.43 -12.82
N LYS A 78 6.48 -6.42 -11.57
CA LYS A 78 7.66 -7.19 -11.14
C LYS A 78 7.43 -8.68 -11.17
N PHE A 79 6.26 -9.13 -10.74
CA PHE A 79 5.96 -10.54 -10.55
C PHE A 79 5.02 -11.12 -11.63
N ASN A 80 4.53 -10.28 -12.57
CA ASN A 80 3.57 -10.62 -13.61
C ASN A 80 2.30 -11.29 -13.06
N ILE A 81 1.71 -10.68 -12.04
CA ILE A 81 0.53 -11.17 -11.33
C ILE A 81 -0.56 -10.11 -11.31
N ASN A 82 -1.82 -10.54 -11.21
CA ASN A 82 -2.93 -9.64 -10.92
C ASN A 82 -2.93 -9.24 -9.44
N VAL A 83 -3.03 -7.94 -9.15
CA VAL A 83 -3.04 -7.39 -7.79
C VAL A 83 -4.38 -6.71 -7.53
N ASP A 84 -5.04 -7.07 -6.42
CA ASP A 84 -6.18 -6.32 -5.94
C ASP A 84 -5.69 -5.08 -5.21
N MET A 85 -6.38 -3.96 -5.43
CA MET A 85 -5.97 -2.66 -4.91
C MET A 85 -7.17 -1.93 -4.34
N ILE A 86 -7.09 -1.45 -3.12
CA ILE A 86 -8.21 -0.75 -2.47
C ILE A 86 -7.81 0.62 -1.96
N ASP A 87 -8.74 1.55 -2.05
CA ASP A 87 -8.66 2.87 -1.42
C ASP A 87 -10.08 3.33 -1.08
N ILE A 88 -10.23 4.19 -0.08
CA ILE A 88 -11.52 4.85 0.23
C ILE A 88 -11.80 6.00 -0.74
N ASN A 89 -10.79 6.53 -1.40
CA ASN A 89 -10.86 7.68 -2.29
C ASN A 89 -11.10 7.23 -3.74
N LYS A 90 -12.30 7.47 -4.27
CA LYS A 90 -12.67 7.16 -5.67
C LYS A 90 -11.71 7.77 -6.70
N ARG A 91 -11.18 8.97 -6.42
CA ARG A 91 -10.22 9.63 -7.32
C ARG A 91 -8.90 8.84 -7.36
N ALA A 92 -8.45 8.30 -6.22
CA ALA A 92 -7.29 7.44 -6.15
C ALA A 92 -7.50 6.17 -6.99
N ILE A 93 -8.66 5.51 -6.86
CA ILE A 93 -9.00 4.33 -7.68
C ILE A 93 -8.97 4.65 -9.18
N ASN A 94 -9.59 5.75 -9.60
CA ASN A 94 -9.57 6.16 -11.02
C ASN A 94 -8.15 6.41 -11.55
N LEU A 95 -7.28 7.04 -10.73
CA LEU A 95 -5.87 7.24 -11.08
C LEU A 95 -5.10 5.92 -11.13
N THR A 96 -5.36 5.01 -10.20
CA THR A 96 -4.77 3.67 -10.19
C THR A 96 -5.08 2.92 -11.48
N LEU A 97 -6.33 2.92 -11.96
CA LEU A 97 -6.71 2.27 -13.21
C LEU A 97 -6.01 2.89 -14.43
N LYS A 98 -5.99 4.23 -14.54
CA LYS A 98 -5.22 4.93 -15.58
C LYS A 98 -3.74 4.57 -15.54
N ASN A 99 -3.16 4.48 -14.36
CA ASN A 99 -1.75 4.15 -14.17
C ASN A 99 -1.43 2.68 -14.46
N ALA A 100 -2.35 1.77 -14.18
CA ALA A 100 -2.21 0.36 -14.55
C ALA A 100 -2.17 0.20 -16.06
N GLU A 101 -3.08 0.85 -16.80
CA GLU A 101 -3.10 0.88 -18.27
C GLU A 101 -1.78 1.47 -18.82
N LEU A 102 -1.34 2.62 -18.28
CA LEU A 102 -0.11 3.29 -18.68
C LEU A 102 1.14 2.42 -18.51
N ASN A 103 1.16 1.53 -17.52
CA ASN A 103 2.25 0.60 -17.25
C ASN A 103 2.03 -0.79 -17.84
N LYS A 104 0.90 -1.02 -18.56
CA LYS A 104 0.54 -2.28 -19.19
C LYS A 104 0.51 -3.46 -18.22
N VAL A 105 -0.13 -3.26 -17.06
CA VAL A 105 -0.34 -4.27 -16.02
C VAL A 105 -1.82 -4.47 -15.74
N ASN A 106 -2.17 -5.68 -15.30
CA ASN A 106 -3.54 -6.01 -14.89
C ASN A 106 -3.67 -5.87 -13.38
N VAL A 107 -4.64 -5.07 -12.95
CA VAL A 107 -5.00 -4.89 -11.55
C VAL A 107 -6.52 -4.87 -11.41
N ASN A 108 -7.00 -5.20 -10.21
CA ASN A 108 -8.41 -5.05 -9.86
C ASN A 108 -8.51 -3.99 -8.76
N ALA A 109 -8.80 -2.74 -9.13
CA ALA A 109 -8.86 -1.63 -8.19
C ALA A 109 -10.31 -1.25 -7.88
N PHE A 110 -10.67 -1.16 -6.59
CA PHE A 110 -12.02 -0.85 -6.15
C PHE A 110 -12.04 -0.06 -4.83
N GLU A 111 -13.13 0.69 -4.64
CA GLU A 111 -13.36 1.47 -3.42
C GLU A 111 -13.63 0.52 -2.24
N SER A 112 -12.98 0.80 -1.10
CA SER A 112 -13.27 0.11 0.16
C SER A 112 -12.99 1.02 1.36
N ASN A 113 -13.92 1.09 2.29
CA ASN A 113 -13.67 1.67 3.60
C ASN A 113 -13.05 0.59 4.47
N ILE A 114 -11.74 0.70 4.72
CA ILE A 114 -10.92 -0.35 5.32
C ILE A 114 -11.12 -1.63 4.49
N TYR A 115 -11.67 -2.71 5.03
CA TYR A 115 -11.88 -3.98 4.33
C TYR A 115 -13.35 -4.25 3.98
N SER A 116 -14.26 -3.26 4.09
CA SER A 116 -15.71 -3.48 3.94
C SER A 116 -16.14 -4.15 2.64
N ASN A 117 -15.38 -3.94 1.55
CA ASN A 117 -15.65 -4.51 0.23
C ASN A 117 -14.67 -5.64 -0.14
N VAL A 118 -13.88 -6.13 0.83
CA VAL A 118 -12.91 -7.20 0.64
C VAL A 118 -13.52 -8.52 1.10
N SER A 119 -13.86 -9.40 0.16
CA SER A 119 -14.58 -10.66 0.43
C SER A 119 -13.66 -11.90 0.49
N LYS A 120 -12.41 -11.79 0.04
CA LYS A 120 -11.46 -12.92 -0.02
C LYS A 120 -10.26 -12.72 0.90
N LYS A 121 -9.47 -13.77 1.05
CA LYS A 121 -8.19 -13.75 1.75
C LYS A 121 -7.02 -13.70 0.76
N TYR A 122 -5.89 -13.20 1.24
CA TYR A 122 -4.69 -12.97 0.46
C TYR A 122 -3.47 -13.64 1.09
N ASP A 123 -2.51 -13.98 0.25
CA ASP A 123 -1.20 -14.46 0.70
C ASP A 123 -0.33 -13.28 1.15
N TYR A 124 -0.53 -12.11 0.54
CA TYR A 124 0.17 -10.88 0.90
C TYR A 124 -0.79 -9.70 0.97
N ILE A 125 -0.69 -8.92 2.04
CA ILE A 125 -1.26 -7.57 2.14
C ILE A 125 -0.09 -6.61 2.27
N VAL A 126 0.01 -5.65 1.36
CA VAL A 126 1.13 -4.68 1.34
C VAL A 126 0.56 -3.28 1.49
N THR A 127 1.15 -2.45 2.35
CA THR A 127 0.62 -1.11 2.62
C THR A 127 1.69 -0.10 3.04
N ASN A 128 1.54 1.13 2.57
CA ASN A 128 2.05 2.32 3.25
C ASN A 128 0.85 2.99 3.94
N PRO A 129 0.56 2.62 5.19
CA PRO A 129 -0.74 2.91 5.79
C PRO A 129 -0.93 4.42 6.05
N PRO A 130 -2.19 4.91 6.04
CA PRO A 130 -2.50 6.30 6.32
C PRO A 130 -2.30 6.63 7.80
N ILE A 131 -1.19 7.28 8.15
CA ILE A 131 -0.87 7.62 9.55
C ILE A 131 -1.75 8.76 10.10
N ARG A 132 -2.19 9.69 9.23
CA ARG A 132 -2.96 10.88 9.65
C ARG A 132 -4.39 10.60 10.08
N VAL A 133 -4.89 9.40 9.84
CA VAL A 133 -6.22 8.94 10.30
C VAL A 133 -6.27 8.70 11.81
N GLY A 134 -5.13 8.79 12.49
CA GLY A 134 -5.00 8.55 13.92
C GLY A 134 -4.74 7.10 14.30
N LYS A 135 -4.25 6.90 15.51
CA LYS A 135 -3.81 5.59 16.01
C LYS A 135 -4.92 4.52 15.97
N LYS A 136 -6.16 4.89 16.32
CA LYS A 136 -7.29 3.94 16.37
C LYS A 136 -7.56 3.31 15.01
N ILE A 137 -7.66 4.12 13.96
CA ILE A 137 -7.93 3.63 12.59
C ILE A 137 -6.71 2.89 12.04
N LEU A 138 -5.49 3.39 12.27
CA LEU A 138 -4.27 2.68 11.88
C LEU A 138 -4.23 1.26 12.46
N TYR A 139 -4.51 1.13 13.76
CA TYR A 139 -4.54 -0.17 14.43
C TYR A 139 -5.67 -1.06 13.89
N GLN A 140 -6.86 -0.51 13.65
CA GLN A 140 -7.93 -1.25 13.02
C GLN A 140 -7.48 -1.83 11.68
N ILE A 141 -6.89 -1.04 10.79
CA ILE A 141 -6.37 -1.48 9.49
C ILE A 141 -5.40 -2.65 9.65
N LEU A 142 -4.40 -2.52 10.52
CA LEU A 142 -3.31 -3.48 10.63
C LEU A 142 -3.72 -4.78 11.35
N PHE A 143 -4.64 -4.71 12.30
CA PHE A 143 -5.09 -5.89 13.04
C PHE A 143 -6.26 -6.61 12.35
N GLU A 144 -7.15 -5.89 11.67
CA GLU A 144 -8.21 -6.49 10.85
C GLU A 144 -7.63 -7.19 9.61
N ALA A 145 -6.47 -6.76 9.11
CA ALA A 145 -5.73 -7.44 8.05
C ALA A 145 -5.56 -8.94 8.28
N LYS A 146 -5.44 -9.38 9.55
CA LYS A 146 -5.34 -10.80 9.94
C LYS A 146 -6.50 -11.64 9.43
N GLN A 147 -7.71 -11.09 9.43
CA GLN A 147 -8.92 -11.78 8.95
C GLN A 147 -8.92 -11.96 7.43
N HIS A 148 -8.19 -11.09 6.72
CA HIS A 148 -8.05 -11.08 5.27
C HIS A 148 -6.74 -11.72 4.78
N LEU A 149 -5.95 -12.32 5.67
CA LEU A 149 -4.78 -13.10 5.34
C LEU A 149 -5.08 -14.60 5.36
N ASN A 150 -4.52 -15.33 4.40
CA ASN A 150 -4.45 -16.78 4.44
C ASN A 150 -3.59 -17.22 5.64
N LYS A 151 -3.67 -18.51 6.01
CA LYS A 151 -2.71 -19.09 6.95
C LYS A 151 -1.30 -18.96 6.39
N ASN A 152 -0.36 -18.51 7.20
CA ASN A 152 1.01 -18.11 6.80
C ASN A 152 1.08 -16.93 5.81
N GLY A 153 -0.04 -16.27 5.55
CA GLY A 153 -0.04 -15.04 4.77
C GLY A 153 0.66 -13.89 5.50
N GLU A 154 1.10 -12.89 4.77
CA GLU A 154 2.01 -11.87 5.25
C GLU A 154 1.44 -10.46 5.09
N LEU A 155 1.52 -9.68 6.15
CA LEU A 155 1.32 -8.24 6.11
C LEU A 155 2.69 -7.55 6.02
N TRP A 156 2.89 -6.78 4.96
CA TRP A 156 4.06 -5.93 4.76
C TRP A 156 3.69 -4.47 4.88
N LEU A 157 4.35 -3.74 5.76
CA LEU A 157 4.09 -2.33 5.94
C LEU A 157 5.37 -1.50 6.12
N VAL A 158 5.26 -0.21 5.81
CA VAL A 158 6.28 0.78 6.12
C VAL A 158 5.72 1.80 7.12
N ILE A 159 6.52 2.15 8.13
CA ILE A 159 6.17 3.18 9.11
C ILE A 159 7.40 3.94 9.58
N ASN A 160 7.30 5.26 9.78
CA ASN A 160 8.40 6.06 10.30
C ASN A 160 8.52 5.90 11.83
N LYS A 161 9.76 5.95 12.36
CA LYS A 161 10.03 5.87 13.80
C LYS A 161 9.23 6.89 14.62
N ASN A 162 9.07 8.11 14.08
CA ASN A 162 8.34 9.19 14.73
C ASN A 162 6.80 8.99 14.71
N GLN A 163 6.32 7.97 14.00
CA GLN A 163 4.91 7.59 13.89
C GLN A 163 4.57 6.38 14.79
N GLY A 164 5.45 6.06 15.75
CA GLY A 164 5.21 4.98 16.71
C GLY A 164 5.62 3.59 16.25
N ALA A 165 6.56 3.47 15.30
CA ALA A 165 7.00 2.17 14.76
C ALA A 165 7.41 1.14 15.83
N LYS A 166 8.07 1.58 16.91
CA LYS A 166 8.51 0.66 17.98
C LYS A 166 7.34 0.09 18.79
N SER A 167 6.40 0.95 19.19
CA SER A 167 5.20 0.50 19.93
C SER A 167 4.29 -0.36 19.07
N LEU A 168 4.10 0.03 17.79
CA LEU A 168 3.33 -0.77 16.84
C LEU A 168 3.93 -2.18 16.67
N LEU A 169 5.25 -2.29 16.54
CA LEU A 169 5.90 -3.61 16.42
C LEU A 169 5.66 -4.49 17.64
N VAL A 170 5.70 -3.91 18.85
CA VAL A 170 5.40 -4.65 20.10
C VAL A 170 3.96 -5.15 20.09
N ASP A 171 3.03 -4.32 19.65
CA ASP A 171 1.62 -4.69 19.60
C ASP A 171 1.33 -5.71 18.49
N LEU A 172 1.92 -5.57 17.30
CA LEU A 172 1.81 -6.56 16.22
C LEU A 172 2.30 -7.94 16.63
N LYS A 173 3.37 -8.03 17.44
CA LYS A 173 3.90 -9.32 17.96
C LYS A 173 2.92 -10.09 18.85
N LYS A 174 1.87 -9.47 19.35
CA LYS A 174 0.82 -10.14 20.13
C LYS A 174 -0.10 -10.98 19.24
N GLU A 175 -0.24 -10.60 17.96
CA GLU A 175 -1.19 -11.20 17.03
C GLU A 175 -0.52 -11.89 15.83
N TYR A 176 0.71 -11.53 15.51
CA TYR A 176 1.47 -12.00 14.36
C TYR A 176 2.88 -12.43 14.78
N ASN A 177 3.50 -13.28 13.98
CA ASN A 177 4.96 -13.40 14.02
C ASN A 177 5.56 -12.19 13.27
N ALA A 178 5.81 -11.09 14.00
CA ALA A 178 6.19 -9.80 13.41
C ALA A 178 7.64 -9.43 13.71
N PHE A 179 8.35 -8.93 12.70
CA PHE A 179 9.73 -8.47 12.81
C PHE A 179 10.06 -7.36 11.81
N VAL A 180 11.15 -6.66 12.07
CA VAL A 180 11.66 -5.62 11.18
C VAL A 180 12.60 -6.25 10.17
N VAL A 181 12.26 -6.10 8.89
CA VAL A 181 13.09 -6.58 7.76
C VAL A 181 14.23 -5.60 7.48
N ASN A 182 13.92 -4.30 7.49
CA ASN A 182 14.89 -3.25 7.21
C ASN A 182 14.55 -1.94 7.95
N LYS A 183 15.59 -1.13 8.18
CA LYS A 183 15.48 0.24 8.70
C LYS A 183 16.31 1.17 7.81
N ASN A 184 15.68 2.19 7.23
CA ASN A 184 16.35 3.16 6.39
C ASN A 184 15.83 4.57 6.66
N LYS A 185 16.72 5.53 7.00
CA LYS A 185 16.38 6.94 7.29
C LYS A 185 15.18 7.12 8.22
N GLY A 186 15.07 6.25 9.24
CA GLY A 186 13.97 6.29 10.20
C GLY A 186 12.68 5.59 9.78
N PHE A 187 12.61 5.03 8.58
CA PHE A 187 11.52 4.14 8.17
C PHE A 187 11.83 2.71 8.54
N TYR A 188 10.84 2.00 9.06
CA TYR A 188 10.86 0.59 9.41
C TYR A 188 10.02 -0.16 8.40
N ILE A 189 10.58 -1.18 7.77
CA ILE A 189 9.85 -2.16 6.99
C ILE A 189 9.55 -3.33 7.91
N ILE A 190 8.28 -3.55 8.18
CA ILE A 190 7.80 -4.60 9.07
C ILE A 190 7.13 -5.67 8.21
N ARG A 191 7.48 -6.93 8.49
CA ARG A 191 6.80 -8.13 8.01
C ARG A 191 6.12 -8.78 9.19
N ALA A 192 4.84 -9.10 9.05
CA ALA A 192 4.02 -9.74 10.08
C ALA A 192 3.30 -10.94 9.46
N ILE A 193 3.61 -12.14 9.94
CA ILE A 193 3.10 -13.41 9.39
C ILE A 193 1.90 -13.86 10.21
N ASN A 194 0.81 -14.19 9.53
CA ASN A 194 -0.41 -14.75 10.11
C ASN A 194 -0.19 -16.26 10.40
N ASN A 195 -0.14 -16.63 11.65
CA ASN A 195 0.05 -18.03 12.10
C ASN A 195 -1.25 -18.83 12.03
#